data_d7cd8c74f56a84b743b1417afe0846b6
#
_entry.id   d7cd8c74f56a84b743b1417afe0846b6
#
_cell.length_a   1.000
_cell.length_b   1.000
_cell.length_c   1.000
_cell.angle_alpha   90.00
_cell.angle_beta   90.00
_cell.angle_gamma   90.00
#
_symmetry.space_group_name_H-M   'P 1'
#
loop_
_entity.id
_entity.type
_entity.pdbx_description
1 polymer ?
#
loop_
_entity_poly.entity_id
_entity_poly.type
_entity_poly.pdbx_seq_one_letter_code
_entity_poly.pdbx_strand_id
1 'polypeptide(L)'
;MEGTNSAGDYGFASSLNYQHRNIFRGSELFSARVRGAYEALSGNKANGFGNYWELGAEGSLLFPRFLFPFLSSDFRRRLRASTEAKISYNLQKRPEYTRAILSGGWSYIWQDRGNTQARHTFKLVDLNYVYLPDKNMDFINSLPDYMVLYNYPNHFIMSSGYTYSFSNYSPQNRLRNTHSLRASVEVAAVSYTHLRAHET
;
A
#
# COMPACT_ATOMS: atom_id res chain seq x y z
N MET A 1 18.84 2.72 7.57
CA MET A 1 18.59 3.15 8.97
C MET A 1 18.38 4.64 8.96
N GLU A 2 17.31 5.10 9.56
CA GLU A 2 16.99 6.53 9.66
C GLU A 2 16.75 6.83 11.14
N GLY A 3 17.32 7.92 11.63
CA GLY A 3 17.09 8.45 12.97
C GLY A 3 16.52 9.87 12.84
N THR A 4 15.47 10.19 13.57
CA THR A 4 14.88 11.52 13.64
C THR A 4 14.89 12.02 15.07
N ASN A 5 15.15 13.30 15.26
CA ASN A 5 15.02 13.98 16.54
C ASN A 5 14.22 15.26 16.32
N SER A 6 13.07 15.39 16.94
CA SER A 6 12.25 16.60 16.93
C SER A 6 11.80 16.93 18.34
N ALA A 7 12.24 18.08 18.88
CA ALA A 7 11.73 18.69 20.12
C ALA A 7 11.64 17.73 21.35
N GLY A 8 12.60 16.81 21.48
CA GLY A 8 12.65 15.86 22.60
C GLY A 8 12.10 14.46 22.30
N ASP A 9 11.59 14.21 21.10
CA ASP A 9 11.18 12.88 20.65
C ASP A 9 12.31 12.22 19.88
N TYR A 10 12.60 10.95 20.18
CA TYR A 10 13.63 10.15 19.53
C TYR A 10 13.01 9.02 18.76
N GLY A 11 13.29 8.96 17.45
CA GLY A 11 12.79 7.93 16.57
C GLY A 11 13.90 7.10 15.92
N PHE A 12 13.65 5.81 15.77
CA PHE A 12 14.50 4.89 15.03
C PHE A 12 13.66 4.08 14.06
N ALA A 13 14.09 4.01 12.79
CA ALA A 13 13.46 3.16 11.78
C ALA A 13 14.51 2.32 11.04
N SER A 14 14.17 1.07 10.79
CA SER A 14 14.99 0.14 10.01
C SER A 14 14.13 -0.61 9.02
N SER A 15 14.69 -0.89 7.86
CA SER A 15 14.02 -1.75 6.87
C SER A 15 15.00 -2.71 6.22
N LEU A 16 14.51 -3.93 5.96
CA LEU A 16 15.20 -4.96 5.23
C LEU A 16 14.43 -5.24 3.94
N ASN A 17 15.13 -5.18 2.81
CA ASN A 17 14.55 -5.48 1.51
C ASN A 17 15.28 -6.70 0.95
N TYR A 18 14.51 -7.67 0.47
CA TYR A 18 14.99 -8.86 -0.19
C TYR A 18 14.37 -8.96 -1.58
N GLN A 19 15.16 -9.27 -2.59
CA GLN A 19 14.69 -9.52 -3.94
C GLN A 19 15.29 -10.81 -4.48
N HIS A 20 14.42 -11.62 -5.08
CA HIS A 20 14.83 -12.83 -5.77
C HIS A 20 14.26 -12.83 -7.18
N ARG A 21 15.13 -13.00 -8.17
CA ARG A 21 14.73 -13.11 -9.57
C ARG A 21 14.64 -14.58 -9.95
N ASN A 22 13.64 -14.89 -10.78
CA ASN A 22 13.48 -16.23 -11.34
C ASN A 22 13.10 -17.29 -10.30
N ILE A 23 12.20 -16.95 -9.38
CA ILE A 23 11.79 -17.84 -8.28
C ILE A 23 11.12 -19.14 -8.77
N PHE A 24 10.37 -19.06 -9.88
CA PHE A 24 9.69 -20.20 -10.51
C PHE A 24 10.29 -20.55 -11.89
N ARG A 25 11.51 -20.11 -12.20
CA ARG A 25 12.21 -20.31 -13.47
C ARG A 25 11.53 -19.69 -14.70
N GLY A 26 10.67 -18.68 -14.50
CA GLY A 26 9.96 -17.93 -15.53
C GLY A 26 10.31 -16.44 -15.54
N SER A 27 11.45 -16.05 -14.96
CA SER A 27 11.93 -14.66 -14.83
C SER A 27 11.04 -13.79 -13.94
N GLU A 28 10.31 -14.39 -13.04
CA GLU A 28 9.51 -13.68 -12.04
C GLU A 28 10.43 -12.93 -11.06
N LEU A 29 9.97 -11.77 -10.63
CA LEU A 29 10.62 -10.99 -9.58
C LEU A 29 9.80 -11.06 -8.31
N PHE A 30 10.35 -11.72 -7.30
CA PHE A 30 9.84 -11.69 -5.94
C PHE A 30 10.55 -10.58 -5.15
N SER A 31 9.78 -9.75 -4.46
CA SER A 31 10.31 -8.73 -3.56
C SER A 31 9.62 -8.87 -2.21
N ALA A 32 10.40 -8.84 -1.15
CA ALA A 32 9.92 -8.83 0.23
C ALA A 32 10.57 -7.68 0.98
N ARG A 33 9.79 -6.98 1.78
CA ARG A 33 10.25 -5.89 2.64
C ARG A 33 9.70 -6.08 4.03
N VAL A 34 10.57 -5.94 5.04
CA VAL A 34 10.16 -5.82 6.44
C VAL A 34 10.68 -4.49 6.96
N ARG A 35 9.81 -3.76 7.65
CA ARG A 35 10.11 -2.45 8.27
C ARG A 35 9.72 -2.49 9.73
N GLY A 36 10.60 -1.96 10.58
CA GLY A 36 10.32 -1.68 11.99
C GLY A 36 10.64 -0.22 12.27
N ALA A 37 9.77 0.44 13.03
CA ALA A 37 10.00 1.79 13.52
C ALA A 37 9.59 1.87 15.01
N TYR A 38 10.32 2.67 15.75
CA TYR A 38 10.06 2.96 17.17
C TYR A 38 10.29 4.45 17.40
N GLU A 39 9.41 5.07 18.16
CA GLU A 39 9.50 6.48 18.56
C GLU A 39 9.12 6.63 20.02
N ALA A 40 10.01 7.26 20.76
CA ALA A 40 9.80 7.62 22.15
C ALA A 40 9.23 9.04 22.22
N LEU A 41 7.98 9.18 22.67
CA LEU A 41 7.27 10.46 22.76
C LEU A 41 7.53 11.09 24.14
N SER A 42 8.16 12.26 24.17
CA SER A 42 8.56 12.98 25.39
C SER A 42 7.45 13.81 26.04
N GLY A 43 6.33 14.02 25.35
CA GLY A 43 5.37 15.08 25.66
C GLY A 43 4.22 14.72 26.63
N ASN A 44 4.02 13.48 27.05
CA ASN A 44 2.83 13.10 27.84
C ASN A 44 3.20 12.48 29.20
N LYS A 45 3.72 13.32 30.09
CA LYS A 45 4.08 12.90 31.47
C LYS A 45 2.87 12.60 32.37
N ALA A 46 1.65 12.89 31.97
CA ALA A 46 0.46 12.72 32.80
C ALA A 46 -0.09 11.30 32.83
N ASN A 47 0.15 10.45 31.81
CA ASN A 47 -0.45 9.12 31.69
C ASN A 47 0.53 7.98 31.32
N GLY A 48 1.82 8.13 31.65
CA GLY A 48 2.81 7.09 31.32
C GLY A 48 3.37 7.25 29.89
N PHE A 49 4.61 6.81 29.72
CA PHE A 49 5.34 6.91 28.47
C PHE A 49 4.58 6.26 27.31
N GLY A 50 4.00 7.09 26.44
CA GLY A 50 3.38 6.63 25.22
C GLY A 50 4.42 6.38 24.14
N ASN A 51 4.86 5.15 23.97
CA ASN A 51 5.76 4.81 22.89
C ASN A 51 4.97 4.46 21.63
N TYR A 52 5.42 4.97 20.49
CA TYR A 52 4.94 4.55 19.18
C TYR A 52 5.87 3.46 18.63
N TRP A 53 5.29 2.39 18.14
CA TRP A 53 6.04 1.44 17.33
C TRP A 53 5.21 0.95 16.14
N GLU A 54 5.91 0.62 15.09
CA GLU A 54 5.35 0.15 13.82
C GLU A 54 6.14 -1.06 13.33
N LEU A 55 5.40 -2.07 12.90
CA LEU A 55 5.94 -3.24 12.21
C LEU A 55 5.20 -3.41 10.90
N GLY A 56 5.92 -3.40 9.78
CA GLY A 56 5.39 -3.61 8.44
C GLY A 56 6.06 -4.77 7.75
N ALA A 57 5.28 -5.57 7.05
CA ALA A 57 5.76 -6.61 6.13
C ALA A 57 5.04 -6.47 4.80
N GLU A 58 5.78 -6.55 3.72
CA GLU A 58 5.26 -6.43 2.34
C GLU A 58 5.90 -7.50 1.48
N GLY A 59 5.08 -8.17 0.65
CA GLY A 59 5.51 -9.11 -0.36
C GLY A 59 4.89 -8.76 -1.70
N SER A 60 5.68 -8.81 -2.77
CA SER A 60 5.18 -8.66 -4.13
C SER A 60 5.81 -9.69 -5.07
N LEU A 61 5.02 -10.13 -6.03
CA LEU A 61 5.43 -11.06 -7.06
C LEU A 61 5.04 -10.50 -8.42
N LEU A 62 6.05 -10.16 -9.22
CA LEU A 62 5.89 -9.64 -10.56
C LEU A 62 6.18 -10.75 -11.59
N PHE A 63 5.18 -11.11 -12.36
CA PHE A 63 5.28 -12.02 -13.49
C PHE A 63 5.52 -11.21 -14.77
N PRO A 64 6.59 -11.48 -15.56
CA PRO A 64 6.87 -10.76 -16.81
C PRO A 64 5.97 -11.25 -17.96
N ARG A 65 4.72 -11.53 -17.68
CA ARG A 65 3.70 -12.01 -18.62
C ARG A 65 2.31 -11.63 -18.16
N PHE A 66 1.39 -11.60 -19.08
CA PHE A 66 -0.02 -11.35 -18.78
C PHE A 66 -0.70 -12.65 -18.32
N LEU A 67 -1.04 -12.74 -17.04
CA LEU A 67 -1.70 -13.91 -16.44
C LEU A 67 -3.23 -13.79 -16.53
N PHE A 68 -3.76 -13.49 -17.71
CA PHE A 68 -5.20 -13.41 -17.94
C PHE A 68 -5.60 -14.52 -18.93
N PRO A 69 -6.48 -15.46 -18.51
CA PRO A 69 -6.73 -16.67 -19.29
C PRO A 69 -7.50 -16.43 -20.58
N PHE A 70 -8.28 -15.34 -20.67
CA PHE A 70 -9.21 -15.07 -21.78
C PHE A 70 -8.61 -14.22 -22.91
N LEU A 71 -7.31 -13.90 -22.88
CA LEU A 71 -6.66 -13.12 -23.92
C LEU A 71 -6.07 -13.99 -25.01
N SER A 72 -6.30 -13.59 -26.28
CA SER A 72 -5.74 -14.26 -27.45
C SER A 72 -4.20 -14.21 -27.45
N SER A 73 -3.59 -15.23 -28.06
CA SER A 73 -2.13 -15.32 -28.19
C SER A 73 -1.52 -14.16 -28.97
N ASP A 74 -2.23 -13.67 -30.00
CA ASP A 74 -1.78 -12.58 -30.86
C ASP A 74 -1.76 -11.24 -30.13
N PHE A 75 -2.75 -10.97 -29.30
CA PHE A 75 -2.78 -9.79 -28.45
C PHE A 75 -1.64 -9.79 -27.43
N ARG A 76 -1.40 -10.92 -26.77
CA ARG A 76 -0.28 -11.07 -25.81
C ARG A 76 1.09 -10.83 -26.43
N ARG A 77 1.29 -11.23 -27.70
CA ARG A 77 2.57 -11.05 -28.43
C ARG A 77 2.85 -9.57 -28.75
N ARG A 78 1.83 -8.75 -28.93
CA ARG A 78 1.96 -7.31 -29.26
C ARG A 78 2.31 -6.45 -28.05
N LEU A 79 2.04 -6.93 -26.85
CA LEU A 79 2.24 -6.18 -25.63
C LEU A 79 3.53 -6.59 -24.91
N ARG A 80 4.14 -5.62 -24.24
CA ARG A 80 5.04 -5.85 -23.10
C ARG A 80 4.20 -5.77 -21.85
N ALA A 81 3.83 -6.91 -21.33
CA ALA A 81 2.90 -6.98 -20.22
C ALA A 81 3.50 -7.71 -19.03
N SER A 82 3.09 -7.30 -17.84
CA SER A 82 3.39 -7.94 -16.57
C SER A 82 2.15 -8.01 -15.71
N THR A 83 2.14 -8.98 -14.80
CA THR A 83 1.11 -9.13 -13.77
C THR A 83 1.78 -9.02 -12.41
N GLU A 84 1.24 -8.22 -11.53
CA GLU A 84 1.74 -8.02 -10.18
C GLU A 84 0.71 -8.50 -9.15
N ALA A 85 1.14 -9.37 -8.25
CA ALA A 85 0.42 -9.73 -7.04
C ALA A 85 1.15 -9.12 -5.85
N LYS A 86 0.43 -8.45 -4.95
CA LYS A 86 0.99 -7.77 -3.79
C LYS A 86 0.17 -8.09 -2.54
N ILE A 87 0.87 -8.28 -1.43
CA ILE A 87 0.28 -8.39 -0.09
C ILE A 87 1.10 -7.56 0.88
N SER A 88 0.46 -6.88 1.80
CA SER A 88 1.15 -6.16 2.87
C SER A 88 0.37 -6.21 4.17
N TYR A 89 1.11 -6.22 5.27
CA TYR A 89 0.58 -6.13 6.62
C TYR A 89 1.34 -5.04 7.35
N ASN A 90 0.62 -4.15 8.01
CA ASN A 90 1.18 -3.07 8.82
C ASN A 90 0.48 -3.06 10.18
N LEU A 91 1.25 -3.13 11.24
CA LEU A 91 0.80 -3.04 12.62
C LEU A 91 1.42 -1.80 13.25
N GLN A 92 0.57 -0.89 13.72
CA GLN A 92 0.96 0.33 14.40
C GLN A 92 0.37 0.33 15.81
N LYS A 93 1.21 0.51 16.81
CA LYS A 93 0.79 0.71 18.18
C LYS A 93 1.11 2.13 18.60
N ARG A 94 0.07 2.86 18.98
CA ARG A 94 0.11 4.20 19.57
C ARG A 94 -0.48 4.17 20.96
N PRO A 95 -0.22 5.18 21.81
CA PRO A 95 -0.85 5.27 23.13
C PRO A 95 -2.38 5.27 23.08
N GLU A 96 -2.94 5.84 22.00
CA GLU A 96 -4.37 6.03 21.82
C GLU A 96 -5.07 4.81 21.23
N TYR A 97 -4.38 4.05 20.37
CA TYR A 97 -4.95 2.88 19.70
C TYR A 97 -3.89 1.96 19.10
N THR A 98 -4.26 0.72 18.87
CA THR A 98 -3.52 -0.20 18.01
C THR A 98 -4.27 -0.36 16.70
N ARG A 99 -3.58 -0.23 15.58
CA ARG A 99 -4.15 -0.36 14.22
C ARG A 99 -3.40 -1.40 13.43
N ALA A 100 -4.10 -2.38 12.89
CA ALA A 100 -3.60 -3.35 11.95
C ALA A 100 -4.23 -3.09 10.57
N ILE A 101 -3.41 -3.06 9.52
CA ILE A 101 -3.84 -2.89 8.14
C ILE A 101 -3.32 -4.08 7.35
N LEU A 102 -4.24 -4.85 6.74
CA LEU A 102 -3.94 -5.90 5.80
C LEU A 102 -4.36 -5.44 4.41
N SER A 103 -3.44 -5.45 3.46
CA SER A 103 -3.73 -5.07 2.08
C SER A 103 -3.32 -6.17 1.12
N GLY A 104 -4.09 -6.32 0.04
CA GLY A 104 -3.78 -7.28 -1.02
C GLY A 104 -4.25 -6.74 -2.36
N GLY A 105 -3.43 -6.91 -3.41
CA GLY A 105 -3.74 -6.37 -4.72
C GLY A 105 -3.29 -7.27 -5.85
N TRP A 106 -4.03 -7.16 -6.97
CA TRP A 106 -3.72 -7.80 -8.23
C TRP A 106 -3.81 -6.78 -9.35
N SER A 107 -2.72 -6.59 -10.08
CA SER A 107 -2.61 -5.56 -11.11
C SER A 107 -2.03 -6.10 -12.40
N TYR A 108 -2.51 -5.56 -13.51
CA TYR A 108 -1.96 -5.77 -14.85
C TYR A 108 -1.31 -4.49 -15.34
N ILE A 109 -0.10 -4.62 -15.85
CA ILE A 109 0.69 -3.50 -16.35
C ILE A 109 1.12 -3.85 -17.77
N TRP A 110 0.86 -2.98 -18.74
CA TRP A 110 1.27 -3.23 -20.10
C TRP A 110 1.66 -1.97 -20.86
N GLN A 111 2.45 -2.17 -21.89
CA GLN A 111 2.86 -1.18 -22.88
C GLN A 111 2.76 -1.82 -24.25
N ASP A 112 2.37 -1.05 -25.26
CA ASP A 112 2.48 -1.48 -26.64
C ASP A 112 3.97 -1.54 -27.05
N ARG A 113 4.37 -2.57 -27.77
CA ARG A 113 5.74 -2.68 -28.31
C ARG A 113 6.07 -1.59 -29.32
N GLY A 114 5.07 -1.09 -30.06
CA GLY A 114 5.20 0.02 -31.00
C GLY A 114 5.21 1.39 -30.32
N ASN A 115 4.64 1.53 -29.12
CA ASN A 115 4.56 2.79 -28.39
C ASN A 115 4.98 2.60 -26.94
N THR A 116 6.27 2.66 -26.67
CA THR A 116 6.83 2.50 -25.31
C THR A 116 6.65 3.73 -24.44
N GLN A 117 6.12 4.82 -24.96
CA GLN A 117 5.84 6.06 -24.22
C GLN A 117 4.56 5.96 -23.40
N ALA A 118 3.61 5.12 -23.82
CA ALA A 118 2.35 4.90 -23.14
C ALA A 118 2.41 3.64 -22.27
N ARG A 119 2.04 3.78 -21.00
CA ARG A 119 1.94 2.69 -20.03
C ARG A 119 0.54 2.66 -19.45
N HIS A 120 -0.03 1.48 -19.43
CA HIS A 120 -1.33 1.18 -18.86
C HIS A 120 -1.16 0.36 -17.59
N THR A 121 -1.90 0.71 -16.56
CA THR A 121 -1.96 -0.07 -15.31
C THR A 121 -3.43 -0.28 -14.96
N PHE A 122 -3.85 -1.52 -14.90
CA PHE A 122 -5.18 -1.91 -14.46
C PHE A 122 -5.08 -2.67 -13.14
N LYS A 123 -5.54 -2.04 -12.07
CA LYS A 123 -5.75 -2.67 -10.79
C LYS A 123 -7.06 -3.46 -10.85
N LEU A 124 -6.99 -4.76 -10.99
CA LEU A 124 -8.17 -5.62 -11.04
C LEU A 124 -8.89 -5.58 -9.70
N VAL A 125 -8.12 -5.72 -8.63
CA VAL A 125 -8.60 -5.68 -7.26
C VAL A 125 -7.50 -5.13 -6.35
N ASP A 126 -7.90 -4.25 -5.44
CA ASP A 126 -7.08 -3.72 -4.35
C ASP A 126 -7.93 -3.76 -3.08
N LEU A 127 -7.55 -4.60 -2.14
CA LEU A 127 -8.24 -4.88 -0.89
C LEU A 127 -7.47 -4.24 0.25
N ASN A 128 -8.15 -3.50 1.10
CA ASN A 128 -7.58 -2.91 2.29
C ASN A 128 -8.52 -3.17 3.48
N TYR A 129 -8.04 -3.94 4.44
CA TYR A 129 -8.76 -4.21 5.68
C TYR A 129 -8.06 -3.50 6.83
N VAL A 130 -8.77 -2.57 7.45
CA VAL A 130 -8.30 -1.83 8.62
C VAL A 130 -9.03 -2.37 9.85
N TYR A 131 -8.24 -2.81 10.82
CA TYR A 131 -8.70 -3.37 12.07
C TYR A 131 -8.04 -2.66 13.24
N LEU A 132 -8.82 -2.27 14.25
CA LEU A 132 -8.37 -1.62 15.47
C LEU A 132 -8.64 -2.55 16.67
N PRO A 133 -7.69 -3.44 17.02
CA PRO A 133 -7.87 -4.39 18.12
C PRO A 133 -8.00 -3.74 19.49
N ASP A 134 -7.22 -2.69 19.74
CA ASP A 134 -7.21 -1.98 21.02
C ASP A 134 -7.48 -0.50 20.81
N LYS A 135 -8.35 0.04 21.65
CA LYS A 135 -8.72 1.46 21.70
C LYS A 135 -8.70 1.92 23.15
N ASN A 136 -8.02 3.01 23.41
CA ASN A 136 -8.11 3.66 24.72
C ASN A 136 -9.49 4.34 24.86
N MET A 137 -10.36 3.78 25.70
CA MET A 137 -11.73 4.28 25.85
C MET A 137 -11.79 5.68 26.47
N ASP A 138 -10.85 6.03 27.33
CA ASP A 138 -10.79 7.36 27.91
C ASP A 138 -10.48 8.42 26.85
N PHE A 139 -9.58 8.07 25.93
CA PHE A 139 -9.27 8.90 24.78
C PHE A 139 -10.46 8.99 23.81
N ILE A 140 -11.09 7.86 23.47
CA ILE A 140 -12.24 7.81 22.55
C ILE A 140 -13.41 8.65 23.10
N ASN A 141 -13.71 8.53 24.39
CA ASN A 141 -14.80 9.28 25.03
C ASN A 141 -14.51 10.79 25.16
N SER A 142 -13.26 11.20 25.02
CA SER A 142 -12.88 12.63 24.97
C SER A 142 -13.08 13.26 23.60
N LEU A 143 -13.30 12.46 22.54
CA LEU A 143 -13.47 12.93 21.17
C LEU A 143 -14.95 13.21 20.86
N PRO A 144 -15.24 14.16 19.96
CA PRO A 144 -16.57 14.34 19.42
C PRO A 144 -17.09 13.09 18.68
N ASP A 145 -18.37 12.78 18.80
CA ASP A 145 -18.99 11.56 18.24
C ASP A 145 -18.73 11.35 16.75
N TYR A 146 -18.73 12.43 15.97
CA TYR A 146 -18.45 12.35 14.53
C TYR A 146 -17.02 11.89 14.23
N MET A 147 -16.03 12.24 15.06
CA MET A 147 -14.65 11.79 14.91
C MET A 147 -14.53 10.29 15.22
N VAL A 148 -15.20 9.82 16.24
CA VAL A 148 -15.22 8.41 16.61
C VAL A 148 -15.84 7.57 15.50
N LEU A 149 -16.97 8.04 14.95
CA LEU A 149 -17.72 7.33 13.93
C LEU A 149 -16.94 7.13 12.63
N TYR A 150 -16.14 8.09 12.22
CA TYR A 150 -15.43 8.05 10.92
C TYR A 150 -13.98 7.54 11.01
N ASN A 151 -13.29 7.74 12.12
CA ASN A 151 -11.86 7.47 12.20
C ASN A 151 -11.51 6.14 12.91
N TYR A 152 -12.43 5.60 13.71
CA TYR A 152 -12.14 4.45 14.58
C TYR A 152 -12.97 3.16 14.29
N PRO A 153 -13.82 3.08 13.27
CA PRO A 153 -14.46 1.82 12.92
C PRO A 153 -13.48 0.90 12.18
N ASN A 154 -13.70 -0.39 12.30
CA ASN A 154 -13.09 -1.35 11.39
C ASN A 154 -13.74 -1.21 10.01
N HIS A 155 -12.95 -1.18 8.98
CA HIS A 155 -13.50 -1.05 7.62
C HIS A 155 -12.74 -1.90 6.62
N PHE A 156 -13.47 -2.35 5.64
CA PHE A 156 -12.96 -3.06 4.49
C PHE A 156 -13.20 -2.23 3.25
N ILE A 157 -12.13 -1.95 2.52
CA ILE A 157 -12.17 -1.18 1.28
C ILE A 157 -11.74 -2.12 0.15
N MET A 158 -12.58 -2.20 -0.87
CA MET A 158 -12.25 -2.87 -2.11
C MET A 158 -12.30 -1.86 -3.23
N SER A 159 -11.23 -1.75 -4.00
CA SER A 159 -11.17 -0.86 -5.15
C SER A 159 -10.70 -1.56 -6.41
N SER A 160 -11.08 -0.99 -7.53
CA SER A 160 -10.60 -1.33 -8.86
C SER A 160 -10.30 -0.06 -9.63
N GLY A 161 -9.24 -0.03 -10.41
CA GLY A 161 -8.85 1.21 -11.05
C GLY A 161 -8.02 1.02 -12.30
N TYR A 162 -8.03 2.05 -13.13
CA TYR A 162 -7.25 2.11 -14.35
C TYR A 162 -6.44 3.41 -14.40
N THR A 163 -5.16 3.28 -14.70
CA THR A 163 -4.23 4.41 -14.86
C THR A 163 -3.58 4.34 -16.23
N TYR A 164 -3.68 5.43 -16.96
CA TYR A 164 -2.94 5.70 -18.18
C TYR A 164 -1.80 6.66 -17.87
N SER A 165 -0.58 6.33 -18.28
CA SER A 165 0.58 7.20 -18.14
C SER A 165 1.30 7.31 -19.48
N PHE A 166 1.52 8.53 -19.93
CA PHE A 166 2.26 8.85 -21.13
C PHE A 166 3.46 9.72 -20.77
N SER A 167 4.62 9.43 -21.36
CA SER A 167 5.81 10.28 -21.24
C SER A 167 6.63 10.19 -22.51
N ASN A 168 6.91 11.34 -23.10
CA ASN A 168 7.80 11.43 -24.27
C ASN A 168 9.29 11.60 -23.88
N TYR A 169 9.62 11.40 -22.60
CA TYR A 169 11.00 11.47 -22.13
C TYR A 169 11.85 10.40 -22.81
N SER A 170 12.98 10.85 -23.40
CA SER A 170 14.00 9.98 -23.97
C SER A 170 15.36 10.33 -23.37
N PRO A 171 16.05 9.39 -22.72
CA PRO A 171 17.39 9.64 -22.17
C PRO A 171 18.42 10.04 -23.23
N GLN A 172 18.19 9.65 -24.48
CA GLN A 172 19.09 9.89 -25.59
C GLN A 172 19.00 11.33 -26.16
N ASN A 173 17.90 12.02 -25.91
CA ASN A 173 17.68 13.38 -26.41
C ASN A 173 17.21 14.33 -25.29
N ARG A 174 18.18 14.80 -24.50
CA ARG A 174 17.93 15.68 -23.33
C ARG A 174 17.50 17.11 -23.68
N LEU A 175 17.73 17.53 -24.93
CA LEU A 175 17.38 18.89 -25.38
C LEU A 175 15.94 19.00 -25.90
N ARG A 176 15.20 17.90 -25.97
CA ARG A 176 13.82 17.90 -26.40
C ARG A 176 12.88 18.27 -25.26
N ASN A 177 11.87 19.10 -25.58
CA ASN A 177 10.80 19.38 -24.63
C ASN A 177 10.12 18.08 -24.21
N THR A 178 10.02 17.87 -22.89
CA THR A 178 9.41 16.66 -22.31
C THR A 178 8.02 16.98 -21.79
N HIS A 179 7.08 16.12 -22.13
CA HIS A 179 5.71 16.17 -21.63
C HIS A 179 5.38 14.84 -20.95
N SER A 180 4.69 14.89 -19.84
CA SER A 180 4.13 13.73 -19.18
C SER A 180 2.65 13.96 -18.88
N LEU A 181 1.82 12.95 -19.13
CA LEU A 181 0.40 12.94 -18.81
C LEU A 181 0.11 11.68 -17.99
N ARG A 182 -0.62 11.86 -16.90
CA ARG A 182 -1.16 10.75 -16.12
C ARG A 182 -2.63 10.99 -15.86
N ALA A 183 -3.47 10.05 -16.27
CA ALA A 183 -4.90 10.02 -16.00
C ALA A 183 -5.23 8.75 -15.23
N SER A 184 -6.05 8.84 -14.19
CA SER A 184 -6.47 7.69 -13.40
C SER A 184 -7.95 7.79 -13.05
N VAL A 185 -8.61 6.63 -13.09
CA VAL A 185 -9.98 6.44 -12.62
C VAL A 185 -9.97 5.28 -11.65
N GLU A 186 -10.57 5.44 -10.50
CA GLU A 186 -10.69 4.41 -9.47
C GLU A 186 -12.12 4.39 -8.93
N VAL A 187 -12.65 3.19 -8.76
CA VAL A 187 -13.94 2.94 -8.13
C VAL A 187 -13.69 2.14 -6.87
N ALA A 188 -14.19 2.61 -5.75
CA ALA A 188 -14.03 1.97 -4.46
C ALA A 188 -15.37 1.73 -3.78
N ALA A 189 -15.48 0.58 -3.12
CA ALA A 189 -16.57 0.24 -2.20
C ALA A 189 -16.00 0.13 -0.79
N VAL A 190 -16.68 0.73 0.17
CA VAL A 190 -16.30 0.71 1.59
C VAL A 190 -17.39 0.01 2.38
N SER A 191 -17.03 -1.02 3.13
CA SER A 191 -17.90 -1.69 4.08
C SER A 191 -17.40 -1.45 5.49
N TYR A 192 -18.28 -0.96 6.36
CA TYR A 192 -18.02 -0.79 7.79
C TYR A 192 -18.53 -2.01 8.55
N THR A 193 -17.66 -2.68 9.30
CA THR A 193 -18.09 -3.76 10.18
C THR A 193 -18.44 -3.18 11.54
N HIS A 194 -19.71 -2.99 11.81
CA HIS A 194 -20.21 -2.71 13.15
C HIS A 194 -20.27 -4.03 13.93
N LEU A 195 -19.27 -4.30 14.75
CA LEU A 195 -19.42 -5.27 15.83
C LEU A 195 -20.34 -4.62 16.88
N ARG A 196 -21.64 -4.87 16.79
CA ARG A 196 -22.52 -4.70 17.95
C ARG A 196 -22.07 -5.72 18.98
N ALA A 197 -21.40 -5.27 20.05
CA ALA A 197 -21.32 -6.05 21.25
C ALA A 197 -22.76 -6.25 21.73
N HIS A 198 -23.26 -7.48 21.69
CA HIS A 198 -24.43 -7.87 22.45
C HIS A 198 -24.00 -7.82 23.93
N GLU A 199 -24.37 -6.75 24.59
CA GLU A 199 -24.46 -6.75 26.04
C GLU A 199 -25.66 -7.63 26.40
N THR A 200 -25.37 -8.79 26.95
CA THR A 200 -26.32 -9.58 27.75
C THR A 200 -25.93 -9.46 29.20
#